data_c993760fb67e201ed84f213b2633d7a4
#
_entry.id   c993760fb67e201ed84f213b2633d7a4
#
_cell.length_a   1.000
_cell.length_b   1.000
_cell.length_c   1.000
_cell.angle_alpha   90.00
_cell.angle_beta   90.00
_cell.angle_gamma   90.00
#
_symmetry.space_group_name_H-M   'P 1'
#
loop_
_entity.id
_entity.type
_entity.pdbx_description
1 polymer ?
#
loop_
_entity_poly.entity_id
_entity_poly.type
_entity_poly.pdbx_seq_one_letter_code
_entity_poly.pdbx_strand_id
1 'polypeptide(L)'
;MRITFLIFSIVFLLNVLGIFVIDMKIMAIAYILGSILLWAPTIIVNIAKLDGAYVKYVLAVCAVIFVTIVTSTLGYHAVLLYIYAIAIGSLYFSKRINVLTTILSVIGVSVGQMICYAFAILQDKNFTTYYKLIVYGILPRAMVLIAIAAIFTMLCERTAGMLSNLMNAEEQEQMIQNIKAMHKKSQETSRHLWIWYRSCLK
;
A
#
# COMPACT_ATOMS: atom_id res chain seq x y z
N MET A 1 -5.83 -0.84 7.37
CA MET A 1 -6.09 -2.15 8.00
C MET A 1 -7.42 -2.23 8.77
N ARG A 2 -7.80 -1.27 9.64
CA ARG A 2 -9.09 -1.32 10.39
C ARG A 2 -10.32 -1.39 9.48
N ILE A 3 -10.37 -0.54 8.45
CA ILE A 3 -11.48 -0.53 7.47
C ILE A 3 -11.55 -1.86 6.72
N THR A 4 -10.41 -2.41 6.32
CA THR A 4 -10.35 -3.70 5.63
C THR A 4 -10.86 -4.84 6.51
N PHE A 5 -10.49 -4.83 7.78
CA PHE A 5 -11.00 -5.80 8.76
C PHE A 5 -12.52 -5.69 8.91
N LEU A 6 -13.06 -4.48 8.99
CA LEU A 6 -14.50 -4.24 9.07
C LEU A 6 -15.23 -4.79 7.83
N ILE A 7 -14.73 -4.46 6.62
CA ILE A 7 -15.31 -4.97 5.36
C ILE A 7 -15.24 -6.50 5.34
N PHE A 8 -14.11 -7.08 5.73
CA PHE A 8 -13.94 -8.53 5.77
C PHE A 8 -14.90 -9.21 6.76
N SER A 9 -15.14 -8.58 7.91
CA SER A 9 -16.14 -9.04 8.88
C SER A 9 -17.57 -8.98 8.33
N ILE A 10 -17.89 -7.94 7.54
CA ILE A 10 -19.18 -7.84 6.85
C ILE A 10 -19.33 -8.97 5.82
N VAL A 11 -18.30 -9.25 5.03
CA VAL A 11 -18.32 -10.36 4.05
C VAL A 11 -18.52 -11.71 4.75
N PHE A 12 -17.85 -11.93 5.89
CA PHE A 12 -18.07 -13.12 6.70
C PHE A 12 -19.52 -13.22 7.20
N LEU A 13 -20.08 -12.12 7.71
CA LEU A 13 -21.48 -12.07 8.15
C LEU A 13 -22.45 -12.38 7.01
N LEU A 14 -22.23 -11.82 5.82
CA LEU A 14 -23.06 -12.09 4.65
C LEU A 14 -23.00 -13.57 4.23
N ASN A 15 -21.87 -14.24 4.42
CA ASN A 15 -21.77 -15.69 4.19
C ASN A 15 -22.56 -16.48 5.24
N VAL A 16 -22.51 -16.08 6.51
CA VAL A 16 -23.34 -16.69 7.60
C VAL A 16 -24.82 -16.54 7.32
N LEU A 17 -25.25 -15.41 6.73
CA LEU A 17 -26.64 -15.16 6.33
C LEU A 17 -27.05 -15.93 5.05
N GLY A 18 -26.13 -16.69 4.43
CA GLY A 18 -26.43 -17.48 3.23
C GLY A 18 -26.50 -16.68 1.93
N ILE A 19 -26.04 -15.43 1.93
CA ILE A 19 -25.99 -14.58 0.73
C ILE A 19 -24.83 -15.05 -0.18
N PHE A 20 -23.68 -15.41 0.41
CA PHE A 20 -22.58 -16.07 -0.28
C PHE A 20 -22.66 -17.59 -0.07
N VAL A 21 -22.48 -18.36 -1.15
CA VAL A 21 -22.56 -19.83 -1.14
C VAL A 21 -21.16 -20.42 -1.03
N ILE A 22 -20.44 -20.07 0.04
CA ILE A 22 -19.11 -20.61 0.33
C ILE A 22 -19.24 -21.56 1.51
N ASP A 23 -18.55 -22.70 1.46
CA ASP A 23 -18.51 -23.65 2.58
C ASP A 23 -18.10 -22.91 3.87
N MET A 24 -18.91 -23.08 4.92
CA MET A 24 -18.73 -22.36 6.17
C MET A 24 -17.38 -22.64 6.85
N LYS A 25 -16.85 -23.87 6.71
CA LYS A 25 -15.55 -24.25 7.27
C LYS A 25 -14.42 -23.50 6.56
N ILE A 26 -14.46 -23.45 5.23
CA ILE A 26 -13.45 -22.76 4.40
C ILE A 26 -13.48 -21.26 4.72
N MET A 27 -14.69 -20.68 4.78
CA MET A 27 -14.86 -19.26 5.08
C MET A 27 -14.40 -18.91 6.50
N ALA A 28 -14.67 -19.75 7.49
CA ALA A 28 -14.20 -19.55 8.86
C ALA A 28 -12.67 -19.60 8.97
N ILE A 29 -12.03 -20.56 8.31
CA ILE A 29 -10.56 -20.65 8.25
C ILE A 29 -9.97 -19.40 7.60
N ALA A 30 -10.53 -18.97 6.46
CA ALA A 30 -10.10 -17.77 5.77
C ALA A 30 -10.24 -16.53 6.64
N TYR A 31 -11.37 -16.42 7.35
CA TYR A 31 -11.63 -15.27 8.24
C TYR A 31 -10.64 -15.22 9.41
N ILE A 32 -10.35 -16.34 10.05
CA ILE A 32 -9.38 -16.39 11.15
C ILE A 32 -7.98 -16.03 10.65
N LEU A 33 -7.50 -16.70 9.59
CA LEU A 33 -6.17 -16.45 9.03
C LEU A 33 -6.04 -15.01 8.50
N GLY A 34 -7.06 -14.54 7.78
CA GLY A 34 -7.09 -13.18 7.25
C GLY A 34 -7.08 -12.12 8.36
N SER A 35 -7.83 -12.35 9.44
CA SER A 35 -7.86 -11.45 10.59
C SER A 35 -6.50 -11.37 11.29
N ILE A 36 -5.84 -12.50 11.51
CA ILE A 36 -4.48 -12.55 12.06
C ILE A 36 -3.51 -11.75 11.19
N LEU A 37 -3.56 -11.92 9.86
CA LEU A 37 -2.71 -11.20 8.93
C LEU A 37 -2.98 -9.70 8.86
N LEU A 38 -4.22 -9.27 9.04
CA LEU A 38 -4.56 -7.84 9.09
C LEU A 38 -4.02 -7.17 10.37
N TRP A 39 -3.93 -7.90 11.48
CA TRP A 39 -3.36 -7.40 12.74
C TRP A 39 -1.83 -7.59 12.81
N ALA A 40 -1.27 -8.55 12.09
CA ALA A 40 0.15 -8.89 12.10
C ALA A 40 1.07 -7.67 11.87
N PRO A 41 0.85 -6.76 10.91
CA PRO A 41 1.72 -5.61 10.72
C PRO A 41 1.79 -4.71 11.95
N THR A 42 0.64 -4.49 12.61
CA THR A 42 0.58 -3.67 13.83
C THR A 42 1.36 -4.32 14.97
N ILE A 43 1.22 -5.62 15.12
CA ILE A 43 1.92 -6.39 16.14
C ILE A 43 3.43 -6.43 15.87
N ILE A 44 3.83 -6.74 14.63
CA ILE A 44 5.24 -6.83 14.22
C ILE A 44 5.94 -5.48 14.42
N VAL A 45 5.33 -4.38 14.00
CA VAL A 45 5.90 -3.03 14.15
C VAL A 45 6.06 -2.65 15.61
N ASN A 46 5.06 -2.96 16.46
CA ASN A 46 5.12 -2.62 17.88
C ASN A 46 6.15 -3.47 18.66
N ILE A 47 6.25 -4.77 18.34
CA ILE A 47 7.16 -5.69 19.04
C ILE A 47 8.59 -5.50 18.57
N ALA A 48 8.81 -5.44 17.24
CA ALA A 48 10.14 -5.36 16.66
C ALA A 48 10.72 -3.93 16.68
N LYS A 49 9.92 -2.90 17.08
CA LYS A 49 10.29 -1.48 17.05
C LYS A 49 10.96 -1.09 15.73
N LEU A 50 10.39 -1.57 14.62
CA LEU A 50 10.96 -1.40 13.29
C LEU A 50 10.96 0.08 12.90
N ASP A 51 12.08 0.52 12.32
CA ASP A 51 12.17 1.84 11.70
C ASP A 51 11.15 1.98 10.56
N GLY A 52 10.65 3.20 10.36
CA GLY A 52 9.64 3.49 9.34
C GLY A 52 9.99 3.02 7.92
N ALA A 53 11.31 2.85 7.63
CA ALA A 53 11.80 2.34 6.36
C ALA A 53 11.40 0.87 6.10
N TYR A 54 11.30 0.03 7.12
CA TYR A 54 10.94 -1.39 6.98
C TYR A 54 9.44 -1.65 7.10
N VAL A 55 8.72 -0.80 7.82
CA VAL A 55 7.26 -0.91 8.03
C VAL A 55 6.48 -1.05 6.72
N LYS A 56 6.88 -0.26 5.71
CA LYS A 56 6.26 -0.28 4.38
C LYS A 56 6.36 -1.64 3.67
N TYR A 57 7.50 -2.33 3.82
CA TYR A 57 7.69 -3.66 3.23
C TYR A 57 6.86 -4.72 3.96
N VAL A 58 6.86 -4.68 5.29
CA VAL A 58 6.04 -5.58 6.11
C VAL A 58 4.56 -5.44 5.76
N LEU A 59 4.07 -4.20 5.65
CA LEU A 59 2.68 -3.92 5.30
C LEU A 59 2.32 -4.45 3.90
N ALA A 60 3.20 -4.22 2.91
CA ALA A 60 2.99 -4.69 1.54
C ALA A 60 2.94 -6.22 1.46
N VAL A 61 3.88 -6.90 2.12
CA VAL A 61 3.93 -8.38 2.15
C VAL A 61 2.70 -8.96 2.85
N CYS A 62 2.32 -8.44 4.01
CA CYS A 62 1.13 -8.88 4.73
C CYS A 62 -0.15 -8.66 3.91
N ALA A 63 -0.25 -7.54 3.18
CA ALA A 63 -1.40 -7.27 2.32
C ALA A 63 -1.49 -8.31 1.17
N VAL A 64 -0.38 -8.65 0.52
CA VAL A 64 -0.38 -9.66 -0.54
C VAL A 64 -0.73 -11.04 0.01
N ILE A 65 -0.14 -11.46 1.15
CA ILE A 65 -0.44 -12.76 1.76
C ILE A 65 -1.92 -12.82 2.16
N PHE A 66 -2.47 -11.76 2.77
CA PHE A 66 -3.88 -11.66 3.10
C PHE A 66 -4.76 -11.87 1.86
N VAL A 67 -4.48 -11.13 0.78
CA VAL A 67 -5.25 -11.26 -0.47
C VAL A 67 -5.10 -12.66 -1.06
N THR A 68 -3.91 -13.26 -0.99
CA THR A 68 -3.68 -14.63 -1.49
C THR A 68 -4.54 -15.66 -0.75
N ILE A 69 -4.64 -15.57 0.58
CA ILE A 69 -5.49 -16.46 1.38
C ILE A 69 -6.97 -16.26 1.02
N VAL A 70 -7.41 -15.00 0.97
CA VAL A 70 -8.81 -14.69 0.64
C VAL A 70 -9.15 -15.15 -0.78
N THR A 71 -8.26 -14.95 -1.76
CA THR A 71 -8.52 -15.41 -3.14
C THR A 71 -8.45 -16.90 -3.29
N SER A 72 -7.64 -17.61 -2.50
CA SER A 72 -7.62 -19.09 -2.50
C SER A 72 -8.94 -19.67 -2.00
N THR A 73 -9.67 -18.97 -1.13
CA THR A 73 -10.94 -19.41 -0.54
C THR A 73 -12.15 -18.92 -1.33
N LEU A 74 -12.14 -17.68 -1.81
CA LEU A 74 -13.22 -17.09 -2.62
C LEU A 74 -13.10 -17.47 -4.11
N GLY A 75 -12.03 -18.15 -4.49
CA GLY A 75 -11.79 -18.63 -5.84
C GLY A 75 -11.53 -17.54 -6.86
N TYR A 76 -11.92 -17.82 -8.11
CA TYR A 76 -11.54 -17.01 -9.28
C TYR A 76 -12.15 -15.61 -9.30
N HIS A 77 -13.21 -15.35 -8.54
CA HIS A 77 -13.92 -14.05 -8.52
C HIS A 77 -13.19 -12.99 -7.71
N ALA A 78 -12.32 -13.40 -6.78
CA ALA A 78 -11.66 -12.48 -5.85
C ALA A 78 -10.32 -11.90 -6.35
N VAL A 79 -9.97 -12.12 -7.62
CA VAL A 79 -8.69 -11.65 -8.20
C VAL A 79 -8.53 -10.14 -8.16
N LEU A 80 -9.62 -9.40 -8.25
CA LEU A 80 -9.60 -7.93 -8.14
C LEU A 80 -9.05 -7.43 -6.78
N LEU A 81 -9.08 -8.27 -5.74
CA LEU A 81 -8.49 -7.92 -4.44
C LEU A 81 -6.97 -7.70 -4.49
N TYR A 82 -6.26 -8.22 -5.50
CA TYR A 82 -4.83 -7.93 -5.66
C TYR A 82 -4.55 -6.45 -6.02
N ILE A 83 -5.53 -5.76 -6.64
CA ILE A 83 -5.45 -4.30 -6.84
C ILE A 83 -5.34 -3.58 -5.50
N TYR A 84 -6.04 -4.06 -4.47
CA TYR A 84 -5.94 -3.53 -3.10
C TYR A 84 -4.51 -3.62 -2.55
N ALA A 85 -3.82 -4.75 -2.74
CA ALA A 85 -2.43 -4.90 -2.29
C ALA A 85 -1.49 -3.94 -3.04
N ILE A 86 -1.66 -3.78 -4.36
CA ILE A 86 -0.90 -2.83 -5.18
C ILE A 86 -1.20 -1.39 -4.75
N ALA A 87 -2.47 -1.06 -4.49
CA ALA A 87 -2.87 0.26 -4.01
C ALA A 87 -2.23 0.61 -2.66
N ILE A 88 -2.17 -0.34 -1.71
CA ILE A 88 -1.46 -0.15 -0.44
C ILE A 88 0.03 0.13 -0.68
N GLY A 89 0.68 -0.64 -1.58
CA GLY A 89 2.08 -0.40 -1.95
C GLY A 89 2.30 1.01 -2.53
N SER A 90 1.34 1.49 -3.34
CA SER A 90 1.41 2.80 -3.99
C SER A 90 1.28 3.98 -3.03
N LEU A 91 0.62 3.82 -1.87
CA LEU A 91 0.48 4.87 -0.85
C LEU A 91 1.83 5.37 -0.30
N TYR A 92 2.88 4.58 -0.45
CA TYR A 92 4.23 4.98 -0.03
C TYR A 92 4.99 5.80 -1.08
N PHE A 93 4.38 6.12 -2.22
CA PHE A 93 4.95 6.89 -3.32
C PHE A 93 6.36 6.41 -3.73
N SER A 94 6.62 5.10 -3.58
CA SER A 94 7.90 4.49 -3.85
C SER A 94 7.80 3.46 -4.97
N LYS A 95 8.46 3.72 -6.10
CA LYS A 95 8.55 2.79 -7.22
C LYS A 95 9.00 1.39 -6.81
N ARG A 96 10.01 1.30 -5.93
CA ARG A 96 10.58 0.01 -5.48
C ARG A 96 9.54 -0.85 -4.78
N ILE A 97 8.73 -0.23 -3.90
CA ILE A 97 7.69 -0.97 -3.15
C ILE A 97 6.57 -1.39 -4.08
N ASN A 98 6.16 -0.51 -5.00
CA ASN A 98 5.09 -0.82 -5.93
C ASN A 98 5.47 -1.98 -6.86
N VAL A 99 6.69 -1.98 -7.40
CA VAL A 99 7.22 -3.09 -8.21
C VAL A 99 7.29 -4.39 -7.40
N LEU A 100 7.82 -4.33 -6.16
CA LEU A 100 7.86 -5.50 -5.27
C LEU A 100 6.46 -6.06 -5.02
N THR A 101 5.50 -5.19 -4.66
CA THR A 101 4.11 -5.59 -4.39
C THR A 101 3.46 -6.18 -5.64
N THR A 102 3.77 -5.66 -6.82
CA THR A 102 3.28 -6.21 -8.10
C THR A 102 3.80 -7.61 -8.35
N ILE A 103 5.11 -7.83 -8.22
CA ILE A 103 5.73 -9.15 -8.40
C ILE A 103 5.11 -10.15 -7.42
N LEU A 104 5.01 -9.78 -6.14
CA LEU A 104 4.39 -10.63 -5.12
C LEU A 104 2.91 -10.90 -5.41
N SER A 105 2.17 -9.91 -5.93
CA SER A 105 0.76 -10.07 -6.30
C SER A 105 0.57 -11.03 -7.48
N VAL A 106 1.43 -10.97 -8.50
CA VAL A 106 1.40 -11.92 -9.62
C VAL A 106 1.72 -13.34 -9.16
N ILE A 107 2.71 -13.51 -8.30
CA ILE A 107 3.02 -14.81 -7.68
C ILE A 107 1.83 -15.27 -6.82
N GLY A 108 1.26 -14.38 -6.01
CA GLY A 108 0.11 -14.67 -5.15
C GLY A 108 -1.11 -15.13 -5.94
N VAL A 109 -1.44 -14.46 -7.04
CA VAL A 109 -2.53 -14.88 -7.95
C VAL A 109 -2.27 -16.30 -8.48
N SER A 110 -1.07 -16.58 -8.93
CA SER A 110 -0.73 -17.88 -9.48
C SER A 110 -0.85 -18.98 -8.42
N VAL A 111 -0.27 -18.75 -7.25
CA VAL A 111 -0.32 -19.70 -6.12
C VAL A 111 -1.75 -19.86 -5.60
N GLY A 112 -2.48 -18.77 -5.39
CA GLY A 112 -3.85 -18.81 -4.88
C GLY A 112 -4.81 -19.57 -5.80
N GLN A 113 -4.70 -19.39 -7.11
CA GLN A 113 -5.51 -20.13 -8.08
C GLN A 113 -5.12 -21.61 -8.18
N MET A 114 -3.83 -21.91 -8.08
CA MET A 114 -3.37 -23.31 -8.05
C MET A 114 -3.86 -24.02 -6.79
N ILE A 115 -3.84 -23.37 -5.64
CA ILE A 115 -4.38 -23.91 -4.38
C ILE A 115 -5.88 -24.15 -4.53
N CYS A 116 -6.64 -23.16 -5.02
CA CYS A 116 -8.07 -23.28 -5.22
C CYS A 116 -8.43 -24.49 -6.13
N TYR A 117 -7.68 -24.69 -7.19
CA TYR A 117 -7.86 -25.81 -8.11
C TYR A 117 -7.46 -27.15 -7.49
N ALA A 118 -6.28 -27.22 -6.86
CA ALA A 118 -5.74 -28.48 -6.29
C ALA A 118 -6.61 -29.02 -5.15
N PHE A 119 -7.17 -28.13 -4.32
CA PHE A 119 -8.06 -28.54 -3.21
C PHE A 119 -9.54 -28.59 -3.61
N ALA A 120 -9.85 -28.38 -4.89
CA ALA A 120 -11.23 -28.36 -5.40
C ALA A 120 -12.18 -27.46 -4.57
N ILE A 121 -11.66 -26.35 -4.04
CA ILE A 121 -12.40 -25.43 -3.16
C ILE A 121 -13.58 -24.82 -3.92
N LEU A 122 -13.36 -24.43 -5.16
CA LEU A 122 -14.40 -23.97 -6.08
C LEU A 122 -14.16 -24.63 -7.44
N GLN A 123 -15.08 -25.50 -7.85
CA GLN A 123 -15.02 -26.13 -9.17
C GLN A 123 -15.65 -25.19 -10.20
N ASP A 124 -14.82 -24.61 -11.05
CA ASP A 124 -15.29 -23.88 -12.23
C ASP A 124 -15.28 -24.84 -13.44
N LYS A 125 -16.42 -24.95 -14.14
CA LYS A 125 -16.59 -25.79 -15.34
C LYS A 125 -15.61 -25.39 -16.46
N ASN A 126 -15.09 -24.18 -16.45
CA ASN A 126 -14.15 -23.68 -17.46
C ASN A 126 -12.71 -24.15 -17.23
N PHE A 127 -12.35 -24.53 -16.00
CA PHE A 127 -10.98 -24.90 -15.61
C PHE A 127 -10.87 -26.39 -15.28
N THR A 128 -11.09 -27.25 -16.29
CA THR A 128 -11.05 -28.68 -16.11
C THR A 128 -9.65 -29.29 -16.14
N THR A 129 -8.63 -28.53 -16.55
CA THR A 129 -7.25 -28.98 -16.69
C THR A 129 -6.29 -27.90 -16.24
N TYR A 130 -5.13 -28.27 -15.65
CA TYR A 130 -4.07 -27.34 -15.26
C TYR A 130 -3.64 -26.42 -16.41
N TYR A 131 -3.56 -26.94 -17.64
CA TYR A 131 -3.24 -26.13 -18.81
C TYR A 131 -4.28 -25.01 -19.02
N LYS A 132 -5.57 -25.34 -18.96
CA LYS A 132 -6.65 -24.35 -19.10
C LYS A 132 -6.62 -23.32 -17.96
N LEU A 133 -6.34 -23.76 -16.75
CA LEU A 133 -6.18 -22.86 -15.60
C LEU A 133 -5.05 -21.86 -15.82
N ILE A 134 -3.89 -22.30 -16.30
CA ILE A 134 -2.74 -21.42 -16.53
C ILE A 134 -3.04 -20.45 -17.68
N VAL A 135 -3.48 -20.95 -18.83
CA VAL A 135 -3.62 -20.13 -20.05
C VAL A 135 -4.83 -19.21 -19.98
N TYR A 136 -5.97 -19.68 -19.48
CA TYR A 136 -7.21 -18.91 -19.46
C TYR A 136 -7.53 -18.30 -18.09
N GLY A 137 -6.92 -18.80 -17.02
CA GLY A 137 -7.10 -18.30 -15.66
C GLY A 137 -5.98 -17.36 -15.24
N ILE A 138 -4.77 -17.87 -15.05
CA ILE A 138 -3.66 -17.15 -14.43
C ILE A 138 -3.10 -16.07 -15.36
N LEU A 139 -2.80 -16.43 -16.61
CA LEU A 139 -2.09 -15.56 -17.54
C LEU A 139 -2.85 -14.24 -17.84
N PRO A 140 -4.15 -14.24 -18.21
CA PRO A 140 -4.86 -12.99 -18.47
C PRO A 140 -4.95 -12.10 -17.22
N ARG A 141 -5.13 -12.71 -16.04
CA ARG A 141 -5.23 -11.96 -14.77
C ARG A 141 -3.90 -11.35 -14.37
N ALA A 142 -2.80 -12.08 -14.55
CA ALA A 142 -1.46 -11.55 -14.35
C ALA A 142 -1.16 -10.36 -15.28
N MET A 143 -1.54 -10.45 -16.57
CA MET A 143 -1.37 -9.35 -17.52
C MET A 143 -2.16 -8.10 -17.10
N VAL A 144 -3.41 -8.26 -16.67
CA VAL A 144 -4.24 -7.15 -16.18
C VAL A 144 -3.62 -6.52 -14.92
N LEU A 145 -3.13 -7.33 -13.99
CA LEU A 145 -2.45 -6.81 -12.78
C LEU A 145 -1.19 -6.04 -13.13
N ILE A 146 -0.38 -6.52 -14.07
CA ILE A 146 0.83 -5.81 -14.53
C ILE A 146 0.45 -4.49 -15.18
N ALA A 147 -0.58 -4.45 -16.02
CA ALA A 147 -1.06 -3.22 -16.64
C ALA A 147 -1.53 -2.18 -15.59
N ILE A 148 -2.33 -2.61 -14.63
CA ILE A 148 -2.79 -1.77 -13.53
C ILE A 148 -1.60 -1.28 -12.69
N ALA A 149 -0.66 -2.16 -12.38
CA ALA A 149 0.54 -1.82 -11.62
C ALA A 149 1.43 -0.79 -12.33
N ALA A 150 1.51 -0.86 -13.66
CA ALA A 150 2.22 0.16 -14.45
C ALA A 150 1.60 1.55 -14.28
N ILE A 151 0.26 1.64 -14.29
CA ILE A 151 -0.47 2.89 -14.03
C ILE A 151 -0.17 3.40 -12.62
N PHE A 152 -0.27 2.54 -11.60
CA PHE A 152 0.04 2.92 -10.22
C PHE A 152 1.50 3.35 -10.04
N THR A 153 2.44 2.71 -10.76
CA THR A 153 3.86 3.10 -10.73
C THR A 153 4.06 4.50 -11.30
N MET A 154 3.42 4.81 -12.45
CA MET A 154 3.47 6.16 -13.03
C MET A 154 2.85 7.21 -12.10
N LEU A 155 1.71 6.88 -11.46
CA LEU A 155 1.08 7.76 -10.48
C LEU A 155 2.00 8.02 -9.28
N CYS A 156 2.64 6.98 -8.75
CA CYS A 156 3.60 7.11 -7.65
C CYS A 156 4.77 8.04 -8.02
N GLU A 157 5.35 7.88 -9.21
CA GLU A 157 6.47 8.71 -9.68
C GLU A 157 6.04 10.17 -9.83
N ARG A 158 4.89 10.43 -10.45
CA ARG A 158 4.37 11.80 -10.61
C ARG A 158 4.05 12.46 -9.27
N THR A 159 3.37 11.75 -8.38
CA THR A 159 3.01 12.28 -7.07
C THR A 159 4.23 12.53 -6.20
N ALA A 160 5.22 11.62 -6.22
CA ALA A 160 6.49 11.82 -5.53
C ALA A 160 7.24 13.06 -6.04
N GLY A 161 7.27 13.26 -7.36
CA GLY A 161 7.86 14.46 -7.97
C GLY A 161 7.15 15.76 -7.57
N MET A 162 5.82 15.76 -7.59
CA MET A 162 5.03 16.92 -7.16
C MET A 162 5.27 17.25 -5.67
N LEU A 163 5.29 16.23 -4.81
CA LEU A 163 5.52 16.41 -3.39
C LEU A 163 6.92 16.97 -3.10
N SER A 164 7.94 16.45 -3.81
CA SER A 164 9.31 16.97 -3.70
C SER A 164 9.40 18.44 -4.14
N ASN A 165 8.71 18.83 -5.23
CA ASN A 165 8.70 20.20 -5.70
C ASN A 165 7.99 21.14 -4.71
N LEU A 166 6.90 20.70 -4.06
CA LEU A 166 6.21 21.48 -3.05
C LEU A 166 7.07 21.67 -1.80
N MET A 167 7.74 20.63 -1.32
CA MET A 167 8.67 20.72 -0.18
C MET A 167 9.82 21.68 -0.46
N ASN A 168 10.42 21.60 -1.66
CA ASN A 168 11.48 22.52 -2.06
C ASN A 168 10.99 23.98 -2.14
N ALA A 169 9.75 24.23 -2.56
CA ALA A 169 9.18 25.57 -2.60
C ALA A 169 8.94 26.14 -1.19
N GLU A 170 8.45 25.33 -0.24
CA GLU A 170 8.30 25.74 1.17
C GLU A 170 9.65 26.04 1.82
N GLU A 171 10.67 25.21 1.59
CA GLU A 171 12.02 25.45 2.11
C GLU A 171 12.61 26.76 1.55
N GLN A 172 12.41 27.03 0.25
CA GLN A 172 12.85 28.30 -0.36
C GLN A 172 12.13 29.51 0.24
N GLU A 173 10.83 29.40 0.47
CA GLU A 173 10.06 30.49 1.08
C GLU A 173 10.49 30.77 2.52
N GLN A 174 10.73 29.73 3.32
CA GLN A 174 11.30 29.86 4.66
C GLN A 174 12.70 30.50 4.63
N MET A 175 13.55 30.11 3.68
CA MET A 175 14.87 30.70 3.52
C MET A 175 14.79 32.19 3.18
N ILE A 176 13.90 32.59 2.29
CA ILE A 176 13.66 33.99 1.93
C ILE A 176 13.15 34.80 3.15
N GLN A 177 12.25 34.23 3.95
CA GLN A 177 11.77 34.88 5.17
C GLN A 177 12.90 35.08 6.21
N ASN A 178 13.74 34.05 6.38
CA ASN A 178 14.90 34.14 7.28
C ASN A 178 15.91 35.19 6.83
N ILE A 179 16.19 35.31 5.53
CA ILE A 179 17.08 36.31 4.94
C ILE A 179 16.49 37.71 5.17
N LYS A 180 15.18 37.92 4.94
CA LYS A 180 14.51 39.20 5.20
C LYS A 180 14.60 39.60 6.68
N ALA A 181 14.38 38.65 7.59
CA ALA A 181 14.48 38.90 9.04
C ALA A 181 15.92 39.29 9.45
N MET A 182 16.94 38.59 8.95
CA MET A 182 18.34 38.92 9.18
C MET A 182 18.71 40.30 8.62
N HIS A 183 18.23 40.65 7.43
CA HIS A 183 18.49 41.93 6.81
C HIS A 183 17.88 43.09 7.63
N LYS A 184 16.65 42.89 8.13
CA LYS A 184 15.99 43.85 9.01
C LYS A 184 16.80 44.08 10.32
N LYS A 185 17.23 42.95 10.94
CA LYS A 185 18.04 43.00 12.18
C LYS A 185 19.39 43.70 11.96
N SER A 186 20.04 43.45 10.80
CA SER A 186 21.28 44.13 10.41
C SER A 186 21.09 45.64 10.22
N GLN A 187 20.00 46.06 9.59
CA GLN A 187 19.67 47.48 9.44
C GLN A 187 19.41 48.17 10.79
N GLU A 188 18.69 47.53 11.69
CA GLU A 188 18.44 48.03 13.04
C GLU A 188 19.76 48.20 13.83
N THR A 189 20.64 47.19 13.77
CA THR A 189 21.96 47.23 14.39
C THR A 189 22.82 48.35 13.80
N SER A 190 22.83 48.54 12.50
CA SER A 190 23.56 49.62 11.84
C SER A 190 23.03 50.99 12.23
N ARG A 191 21.71 51.15 12.38
CA ARG A 191 21.07 52.39 12.84
C ARG A 191 21.45 52.69 14.28
N HIS A 192 21.48 51.70 15.17
CA HIS A 192 21.93 51.87 16.56
C HIS A 192 23.40 52.27 16.64
N LEU A 193 24.29 51.68 15.86
CA LEU A 193 25.70 52.04 15.78
C LEU A 193 25.89 53.48 15.30
N TRP A 194 25.12 53.94 14.32
CA TRP A 194 25.14 55.32 13.82
C TRP A 194 24.70 56.34 14.88
N ILE A 195 23.66 56.04 15.64
CA ILE A 195 23.17 56.87 16.74
C ILE A 195 24.22 56.94 17.84
N TRP A 196 24.81 55.82 18.24
CA TRP A 196 25.88 55.76 19.24
C TRP A 196 27.12 56.54 18.79
N TYR A 197 27.58 56.37 17.55
CA TYR A 197 28.72 57.08 16.98
C TYR A 197 28.50 58.65 17.01
N ARG A 198 27.29 59.06 16.65
CA ARG A 198 26.92 60.50 16.68
C ARG A 198 26.85 61.06 18.10
N SER A 199 26.53 60.30 19.13
CA SER A 199 26.52 60.72 20.52
C SER A 199 27.91 60.78 21.12
N CYS A 200 28.88 60.03 20.63
CA CYS A 200 30.27 60.11 21.08
C CYS A 200 31.07 61.19 20.45
N LEU A 201 30.58 61.87 19.40
CA LEU A 201 31.22 63.01 18.74
C LEU A 201 30.77 64.37 19.25
N LYS A 202 29.86 64.43 20.22
CA LYS A 202 29.48 65.64 20.97
C LYS A 202 30.18 65.69 22.32
#